data_2cafa883cb64f3d6acc3bdfae174d0d7
#
_entry.id   2cafa883cb64f3d6acc3bdfae174d0d7
#
_cell.length_a   1.000
_cell.length_b   1.000
_cell.length_c   1.000
_cell.angle_alpha   90.00
_cell.angle_beta   90.00
_cell.angle_gamma   90.00
#
_symmetry.space_group_name_H-M   'P 1'
#
loop_
_entity.id
_entity.type
_entity.pdbx_description
1 polymer ?
#
loop_
_entity_poly.entity_id
_entity_poly.type
_entity_poly.pdbx_seq_one_letter_code
_entity_poly.pdbx_strand_id
1 'polypeptide(L)'
;MKMIRNLALAASLAAVAGVGIMAPAQAQRDPAYAAARSAGQVGEQTDGYLGVVGNETPELRRLVNDINIKRRAVYTDRAQKENATVEQYAKAAACQAILRTSPGEKYQAPDGSWQTRTSAPPQRDPVCA
;
A
#
# COMPACT_ATOMS: atom_id res chain seq x y z
N MET A 1 27.62 -68.26 17.24
CA MET A 1 26.93 -67.21 17.99
C MET A 1 27.37 -65.86 17.45
N LYS A 2 26.58 -65.21 16.70
CA LYS A 2 26.89 -63.87 16.22
C LYS A 2 25.67 -62.95 16.55
N MET A 3 25.88 -62.04 17.46
CA MET A 3 24.94 -61.00 17.80
C MET A 3 24.89 -60.00 16.67
N ILE A 4 23.72 -59.79 16.09
CA ILE A 4 23.49 -58.73 15.14
C ILE A 4 22.91 -57.54 15.95
N ARG A 5 23.70 -56.48 16.05
CA ARG A 5 23.30 -55.23 16.66
C ARG A 5 22.57 -54.42 15.62
N ASN A 6 21.27 -54.25 15.78
CA ASN A 6 20.48 -53.33 14.96
C ASN A 6 20.79 -51.90 15.35
N LEU A 7 21.42 -51.15 14.45
CA LEU A 7 21.50 -49.69 14.54
C LEU A 7 20.18 -49.12 14.08
N ALA A 8 19.46 -48.54 14.99
CA ALA A 8 18.31 -47.69 14.67
C ALA A 8 18.84 -46.33 14.21
N LEU A 9 18.66 -46.02 12.93
CA LEU A 9 18.85 -44.66 12.44
C LEU A 9 17.67 -43.83 12.90
N ALA A 10 17.90 -42.94 13.85
CA ALA A 10 16.97 -41.90 14.17
C ALA A 10 17.02 -40.83 13.07
N ALA A 11 16.01 -40.78 12.23
CA ALA A 11 15.83 -39.71 11.27
C ALA A 11 15.34 -38.47 12.03
N SER A 12 16.21 -37.50 12.24
CA SER A 12 15.84 -36.20 12.76
C SER A 12 15.08 -35.44 11.68
N LEU A 13 13.76 -35.32 11.83
CA LEU A 13 13.00 -34.35 11.06
C LEU A 13 13.37 -32.95 11.56
N ALA A 14 14.18 -32.27 10.78
CA ALA A 14 14.34 -30.82 10.93
C ALA A 14 13.04 -30.17 10.50
N ALA A 15 12.26 -29.70 11.46
CA ALA A 15 11.15 -28.82 11.20
C ALA A 15 11.71 -27.50 10.67
N VAL A 16 11.62 -27.30 9.36
CA VAL A 16 11.84 -26.00 8.76
C VAL A 16 10.67 -25.14 9.22
N ALA A 17 10.90 -24.36 10.26
CA ALA A 17 9.99 -23.29 10.61
C ALA A 17 9.96 -22.33 9.42
N GLY A 18 8.90 -22.41 8.61
CA GLY A 18 8.67 -21.48 7.52
C GLY A 18 8.62 -20.08 8.10
N VAL A 19 9.63 -19.28 7.81
CA VAL A 19 9.57 -17.84 8.05
C VAL A 19 8.48 -17.34 7.14
N GLY A 20 7.29 -17.07 7.70
CA GLY A 20 6.21 -16.47 6.97
C GLY A 20 6.69 -15.09 6.49
N ILE A 21 7.00 -15.00 5.20
CA ILE A 21 7.26 -13.70 4.57
C ILE A 21 5.94 -12.97 4.62
N MET A 22 5.83 -11.95 5.47
CA MET A 22 4.68 -11.07 5.47
C MET A 22 4.59 -10.42 4.10
N ALA A 23 3.50 -10.71 3.36
CA ALA A 23 3.26 -10.08 2.08
C ALA A 23 3.29 -8.55 2.26
N PRO A 24 3.90 -7.78 1.32
CA PRO A 24 3.84 -6.33 1.34
C PRO A 24 2.39 -5.87 1.50
N ALA A 25 2.16 -4.76 2.20
CA ALA A 25 0.81 -4.21 2.42
C ALA A 25 0.00 -4.08 1.12
N GLN A 26 0.68 -3.93 -0.03
CA GLN A 26 0.08 -3.91 -1.37
C GLN A 26 -0.55 -5.24 -1.79
N ALA A 27 0.02 -6.38 -1.36
CA ALA A 27 -0.54 -7.71 -1.66
C ALA A 27 -1.78 -8.04 -0.82
N GLN A 28 -2.05 -7.26 0.24
CA GLN A 28 -3.23 -7.39 1.09
C GLN A 28 -4.36 -6.41 0.71
N ARG A 29 -4.21 -5.70 -0.40
CA ARG A 29 -5.26 -4.78 -0.87
C ARG A 29 -6.50 -5.54 -1.27
N ASP A 30 -7.63 -4.93 -0.95
CA ASP A 30 -8.92 -5.34 -1.50
C ASP A 30 -8.82 -5.49 -3.03
N PRO A 31 -9.28 -6.61 -3.63
CA PRO A 31 -9.23 -6.80 -5.08
C PRO A 31 -9.94 -5.71 -5.86
N ALA A 32 -11.04 -5.15 -5.35
CA ALA A 32 -11.75 -4.05 -5.98
C ALA A 32 -10.89 -2.77 -6.01
N TYR A 33 -10.11 -2.51 -4.97
CA TYR A 33 -9.17 -1.40 -4.95
C TYR A 33 -8.03 -1.59 -5.94
N ALA A 34 -7.44 -2.77 -6.00
CA ALA A 34 -6.40 -3.08 -6.96
C ALA A 34 -6.89 -2.91 -8.42
N ALA A 35 -8.09 -3.39 -8.72
CA ALA A 35 -8.72 -3.26 -10.03
C ALA A 35 -8.99 -1.80 -10.39
N ALA A 36 -9.55 -1.02 -9.46
CA ALA A 36 -9.84 0.40 -9.67
C ALA A 36 -8.56 1.22 -9.92
N ARG A 37 -7.47 0.91 -9.21
CA ARG A 37 -6.15 1.53 -9.46
C ARG A 37 -5.63 1.22 -10.86
N SER A 38 -5.61 -0.05 -11.22
CA SER A 38 -5.11 -0.48 -12.53
C SER A 38 -5.93 0.08 -13.68
N ALA A 39 -7.24 0.25 -13.48
CA ALA A 39 -8.14 0.86 -14.46
C ALA A 39 -8.07 2.38 -14.51
N GLY A 40 -7.30 3.02 -13.62
CA GLY A 40 -7.20 4.47 -13.54
C GLY A 40 -8.47 5.16 -13.05
N GLN A 41 -9.35 4.44 -12.36
CA GLN A 41 -10.61 4.97 -11.82
C GLN A 41 -10.42 5.70 -10.48
N VAL A 42 -9.33 5.41 -9.80
CA VAL A 42 -8.93 6.07 -8.55
C VAL A 42 -7.46 6.46 -8.63
N GLY A 43 -7.07 7.43 -7.84
CA GLY A 43 -5.68 7.90 -7.80
C GLY A 43 -5.30 8.52 -6.47
N GLU A 44 -4.00 8.65 -6.25
CA GLU A 44 -3.44 9.26 -5.05
C GLU A 44 -3.52 10.77 -5.14
N GLN A 45 -4.14 11.40 -4.14
CA GLN A 45 -4.22 12.86 -4.04
C GLN A 45 -3.03 13.43 -3.25
N THR A 46 -2.81 14.73 -3.43
CA THR A 46 -1.73 15.46 -2.74
C THR A 46 -1.99 15.65 -1.24
N ASP A 47 -3.20 15.44 -0.78
CA ASP A 47 -3.60 15.55 0.63
C ASP A 47 -3.41 14.24 1.44
N GLY A 48 -3.00 13.15 0.79
CA GLY A 48 -2.79 11.85 1.42
C GLY A 48 -3.97 10.88 1.33
N TYR A 49 -5.04 11.30 0.71
CA TYR A 49 -6.24 10.48 0.52
C TYR A 49 -6.39 10.02 -0.93
N LEU A 50 -7.23 9.03 -1.11
CA LEU A 50 -7.57 8.51 -2.42
C LEU A 50 -8.72 9.35 -3.01
N GLY A 51 -8.69 9.58 -4.32
CA GLY A 51 -9.77 10.25 -5.04
C GLY A 51 -10.29 9.42 -6.20
N VAL A 52 -11.51 9.72 -6.64
CA VAL A 52 -12.08 9.19 -7.87
C VAL A 52 -11.57 10.00 -9.05
N VAL A 53 -11.16 9.32 -10.11
CA VAL A 53 -10.71 9.92 -11.37
C VAL A 53 -11.79 9.74 -12.41
N GLY A 54 -12.26 10.83 -13.00
CA GLY A 54 -13.33 10.77 -14.00
C GLY A 54 -14.72 10.54 -13.40
N ASN A 55 -15.47 9.65 -14.02
CA ASN A 55 -16.87 9.41 -13.61
C ASN A 55 -16.95 8.68 -12.26
N GLU A 56 -17.62 9.32 -11.32
CA GLU A 56 -17.88 8.72 -10.01
C GLU A 56 -19.13 7.85 -10.07
N THR A 57 -18.97 6.58 -9.67
CA THR A 57 -20.09 5.67 -9.44
C THR A 57 -20.33 5.50 -7.94
N PRO A 58 -21.54 5.07 -7.51
CA PRO A 58 -21.79 4.78 -6.10
C PRO A 58 -20.81 3.74 -5.52
N GLU A 59 -20.42 2.76 -6.31
CA GLU A 59 -19.46 1.72 -5.92
C GLU A 59 -18.06 2.30 -5.70
N LEU A 60 -17.57 3.13 -6.63
CA LEU A 60 -16.27 3.81 -6.49
C LEU A 60 -16.26 4.77 -5.29
N ARG A 61 -17.33 5.52 -5.10
CA ARG A 61 -17.47 6.42 -3.95
C ARG A 61 -17.36 5.65 -2.63
N ARG A 62 -18.08 4.55 -2.52
CA ARG A 62 -18.05 3.70 -1.32
C ARG A 62 -16.66 3.12 -1.08
N LEU A 63 -16.04 2.58 -2.11
CA LEU A 63 -14.67 2.05 -2.05
C LEU A 63 -13.67 3.11 -1.57
N VAL A 64 -13.71 4.30 -2.16
CA VAL A 64 -12.81 5.41 -1.81
C VAL A 64 -13.05 5.88 -0.38
N ASN A 65 -14.31 6.02 0.02
CA ASN A 65 -14.66 6.41 1.39
C ASN A 65 -14.14 5.40 2.42
N ASP A 66 -14.33 4.10 2.17
CA ASP A 66 -13.87 3.04 3.07
C ASP A 66 -12.35 3.05 3.23
N ILE A 67 -11.63 3.25 2.14
CA ILE A 67 -10.17 3.35 2.16
C ILE A 67 -9.73 4.60 2.92
N ASN A 68 -10.36 5.72 2.67
CA ASN A 68 -10.00 6.99 3.33
C ASN A 68 -10.31 7.00 4.83
N ILE A 69 -11.35 6.33 5.27
CA ILE A 69 -11.63 6.12 6.70
C ILE A 69 -10.47 5.35 7.36
N LYS A 70 -10.02 4.28 6.73
CA LYS A 70 -8.88 3.48 7.23
C LYS A 70 -7.59 4.29 7.24
N ARG A 71 -7.32 5.06 6.19
CA ARG A 71 -6.16 5.96 6.12
C ARG A 71 -6.18 6.99 7.23
N ARG A 72 -7.32 7.66 7.43
CA ARG A 72 -7.47 8.66 8.50
C ARG A 72 -7.18 8.09 9.87
N ALA A 73 -7.64 6.87 10.17
CA ALA A 73 -7.36 6.21 11.43
C ALA A 73 -5.86 5.99 11.64
N VAL A 74 -5.16 5.51 10.61
CA VAL A 74 -3.70 5.34 10.63
C VAL A 74 -2.98 6.67 10.79
N TYR A 75 -3.39 7.69 10.03
CA TYR A 75 -2.76 9.02 10.09
C TYR A 75 -2.94 9.68 11.45
N THR A 76 -4.13 9.52 12.05
CA THR A 76 -4.40 10.04 13.40
C THR A 76 -3.48 9.40 14.45
N ASP A 77 -3.37 8.06 14.42
CA ASP A 77 -2.49 7.34 15.34
C ASP A 77 -1.02 7.74 15.18
N ARG A 78 -0.55 7.80 13.95
CA ARG A 78 0.84 8.16 13.64
C ARG A 78 1.16 9.61 13.96
N ALA A 79 0.28 10.52 13.60
CA ALA A 79 0.46 11.94 13.89
C ALA A 79 0.60 12.20 15.41
N GLN A 80 -0.22 11.54 16.23
CA GLN A 80 -0.10 11.63 17.69
C GLN A 80 1.27 11.16 18.20
N LYS A 81 1.78 10.06 17.66
CA LYS A 81 3.09 9.51 18.03
C LYS A 81 4.25 10.41 17.62
N GLU A 82 4.08 11.19 16.57
CA GLU A 82 5.11 12.06 16.00
C GLU A 82 4.93 13.53 16.41
N ASN A 83 3.98 13.85 17.29
CA ASN A 83 3.64 15.23 17.68
C ASN A 83 3.34 16.13 16.48
N ALA A 84 2.66 15.59 15.48
CA ALA A 84 2.23 16.27 14.26
C ALA A 84 0.72 16.39 14.20
N THR A 85 0.22 17.24 13.32
CA THR A 85 -1.21 17.23 12.97
C THR A 85 -1.52 16.09 12.00
N VAL A 86 -2.78 15.67 11.94
CA VAL A 86 -3.23 14.63 11.00
C VAL A 86 -2.96 15.08 9.56
N GLU A 87 -3.19 16.36 9.27
CA GLU A 87 -2.96 16.95 7.95
C GLU A 87 -1.49 16.95 7.55
N GLN A 88 -0.58 17.25 8.49
CA GLN A 88 0.86 17.19 8.23
C GLN A 88 1.31 15.76 7.94
N TYR A 89 0.82 14.80 8.73
CA TYR A 89 1.13 13.40 8.49
C TYR A 89 0.55 12.91 7.17
N ALA A 90 -0.70 13.24 6.88
CA ALA A 90 -1.37 12.87 5.63
C ALA A 90 -0.61 13.41 4.41
N LYS A 91 -0.13 14.64 4.48
CA LYS A 91 0.65 15.26 3.40
C LYS A 91 1.99 14.56 3.19
N ALA A 92 2.69 14.20 4.25
CA ALA A 92 3.90 13.39 4.17
C ALA A 92 3.63 11.99 3.59
N ALA A 93 2.52 11.38 3.96
CA ALA A 93 2.08 10.10 3.41
C ALA A 93 1.77 10.19 1.92
N ALA A 94 1.19 11.31 1.45
CA ALA A 94 0.94 11.58 0.04
C ALA A 94 2.24 11.53 -0.78
N CYS A 95 3.32 12.12 -0.28
CA CYS A 95 4.62 12.10 -0.95
C CYS A 95 5.07 10.67 -1.25
N GLN A 96 4.90 9.77 -0.30
CA GLN A 96 5.27 8.37 -0.45
C GLN A 96 4.29 7.59 -1.33
N ALA A 97 2.99 7.84 -1.17
CA ALA A 97 1.95 7.16 -1.96
C ALA A 97 2.09 7.49 -3.45
N ILE A 98 2.35 8.75 -3.78
CA ILE A 98 2.56 9.19 -5.17
C ILE A 98 3.85 8.58 -5.73
N LEU A 99 4.93 8.57 -4.95
CA LEU A 99 6.20 7.96 -5.37
C LEU A 99 6.06 6.47 -5.69
N ARG A 100 5.21 5.76 -4.96
CA ARG A 100 4.99 4.30 -5.09
C ARG A 100 3.97 3.92 -6.15
N THR A 101 3.37 4.88 -6.85
CA THR A 101 2.48 4.55 -7.96
C THR A 101 3.23 3.78 -9.04
N SER A 102 2.56 2.83 -9.65
CA SER A 102 3.10 2.04 -10.77
C SER A 102 2.72 2.69 -12.12
N PRO A 103 3.49 2.48 -13.18
CA PRO A 103 3.11 2.95 -14.51
C PRO A 103 1.67 2.58 -14.86
N GLY A 104 0.91 3.55 -15.37
CA GLY A 104 -0.52 3.41 -15.71
C GLY A 104 -1.47 3.83 -14.59
N GLU A 105 -1.03 3.89 -13.34
CA GLU A 105 -1.85 4.38 -12.24
C GLU A 105 -1.97 5.90 -12.25
N LYS A 106 -3.01 6.43 -11.60
CA LYS A 106 -3.29 7.86 -11.52
C LYS A 106 -2.79 8.48 -10.21
N TYR A 107 -2.33 9.71 -10.31
CA TYR A 107 -1.96 10.53 -9.15
C TYR A 107 -2.20 12.00 -9.46
N GLN A 108 -2.32 12.84 -8.45
CA GLN A 108 -2.36 14.29 -8.61
C GLN A 108 -0.97 14.90 -8.64
N ALA A 109 -0.72 15.75 -9.63
CA ALA A 109 0.41 16.67 -9.64
C ALA A 109 0.21 17.79 -8.60
N PRO A 110 1.25 18.59 -8.29
CA PRO A 110 1.14 19.70 -7.33
C PRO A 110 0.06 20.73 -7.66
N ASP A 111 -0.27 20.91 -8.93
CA ASP A 111 -1.34 21.82 -9.39
C ASP A 111 -2.76 21.22 -9.23
N GLY A 112 -2.88 19.98 -8.73
CA GLY A 112 -4.13 19.27 -8.56
C GLY A 112 -4.62 18.51 -9.79
N SER A 113 -3.94 18.61 -10.93
CA SER A 113 -4.30 17.87 -12.13
C SER A 113 -4.00 16.38 -11.99
N TRP A 114 -4.89 15.55 -12.55
CA TRP A 114 -4.65 14.11 -12.62
C TRP A 114 -3.62 13.77 -13.69
N GLN A 115 -2.62 13.01 -13.29
CA GLN A 115 -1.57 12.52 -14.16
C GLN A 115 -1.59 11.00 -14.21
N THR A 116 -1.11 10.45 -15.32
CA THR A 116 -0.84 9.01 -15.41
C THR A 116 0.62 8.77 -15.12
N ARG A 117 0.92 7.87 -14.18
CA ARG A 117 2.29 7.50 -13.87
C ARG A 117 2.93 6.84 -15.09
N THR A 118 4.12 7.30 -15.40
CA THR A 118 5.00 6.72 -16.43
C THR A 118 6.16 5.98 -15.75
N SER A 119 7.12 5.50 -16.54
CA SER A 119 8.38 4.97 -16.00
C SER A 119 9.29 6.05 -15.40
N ALA A 120 9.06 7.33 -15.76
CA ALA A 120 9.76 8.46 -15.15
C ALA A 120 9.24 8.73 -13.73
N PRO A 121 10.03 9.40 -12.87
CA PRO A 121 9.57 9.82 -11.55
C PRO A 121 8.28 10.66 -11.64
N PRO A 122 7.35 10.54 -10.68
CA PRO A 122 6.15 11.35 -10.68
C PRO A 122 6.45 12.80 -10.32
N GLN A 123 5.58 13.69 -10.78
CA GLN A 123 5.61 15.09 -10.37
C GLN A 123 5.14 15.17 -8.92
N ARG A 124 5.98 15.64 -8.02
CA ARG A 124 5.67 15.81 -6.60
C ARG A 124 5.95 17.23 -6.16
N ASP A 125 5.26 17.64 -5.09
CA ASP A 125 5.55 18.90 -4.42
C ASP A 125 7.03 18.93 -4.00
N PRO A 126 7.76 20.06 -4.18
CA PRO A 126 9.13 20.21 -3.71
C PRO A 126 9.32 19.87 -2.22
N VAL A 127 8.29 20.04 -1.39
CA VAL A 127 8.33 19.65 0.03
C VAL A 127 8.52 18.15 0.22
N CYS A 128 8.26 17.33 -0.79
CA CYS A 128 8.45 15.88 -0.78
C CYS A 128 9.93 15.44 -0.96
N ALA A 129 10.81 16.35 -1.24
CA ALA A 129 12.22 16.07 -1.50
C ALA A 129 13.00 15.67 -0.24
#